data_142dbcc0fd939712b26703c24dd227b3
#
_entry.id   142dbcc0fd939712b26703c24dd227b3
#
_cell.length_a   1.000
_cell.length_b   1.000
_cell.length_c   1.000
_cell.angle_alpha   90.00
_cell.angle_beta   90.00
_cell.angle_gamma   90.00
#
_symmetry.space_group_name_H-M   'P 1'
#
loop_
_entity.id
_entity.type
_entity.pdbx_description
1 polymer ?
#
loop_
_entity_poly.entity_id
_entity_poly.type
_entity_poly.pdbx_seq_one_letter_code
_entity_poly.pdbx_strand_id
1 'polypeptide(L)'
;GTAERPTGGGDVAYEDIGGLDEELDQVREMIELPLSEPELFQQLGVDPPKGVLLYGPPGTGKTLIAKAVANEVNAHFVTISGPEIMSKYKGESEEKLRETFQEAREEAPTIIFFDEIDSIAGVRDEGDGAENRIVAQLLSLMDGLEERGDVIVIGATNRVDAIDPALRRGGRFDREIQIGVPDETGRTEILQVHTRRMPLGDDVSIDRLASRTHGFTGADIDALVSEAAMAALRGRPADKEERKKWEPLVTREHFETAMANVEPSAMREFVAESPSIDFDDVGGLDEAKETLREAVEWPLTYDRLFEAAKTDPPSGVLLYGPPGRATLTSSR
;
A
#
# COMPACT_ATOMS: atom_id res chain seq x y z
N GLY A 1 5.59 4.77 40.88
CA GLY A 1 5.50 3.74 39.86
C GLY A 1 5.04 4.40 38.58
N THR A 2 5.97 4.66 37.68
CA THR A 2 5.70 5.09 36.30
C THR A 2 5.19 3.89 35.54
N ALA A 3 3.91 3.90 35.16
CA ALA A 3 3.36 2.91 34.26
C ALA A 3 4.05 3.09 32.90
N GLU A 4 4.75 2.07 32.45
CA GLU A 4 5.25 1.97 31.09
C GLU A 4 4.04 1.94 30.14
N ARG A 5 3.99 2.91 29.22
CA ARG A 5 3.01 2.92 28.12
C ARG A 5 3.26 1.70 27.25
N PRO A 6 2.24 0.92 26.87
CA PRO A 6 2.42 -0.14 25.90
C PRO A 6 2.82 0.46 24.55
N THR A 7 4.03 0.14 24.10
CA THR A 7 4.63 0.55 22.82
C THR A 7 4.03 -0.27 21.69
N GLY A 8 2.84 0.09 21.24
CA GLY A 8 2.17 -0.60 20.12
C GLY A 8 2.02 0.23 18.84
N GLY A 9 2.04 1.54 18.89
CA GLY A 9 2.02 2.43 17.74
C GLY A 9 3.26 3.30 17.77
N GLY A 10 4.21 3.11 16.84
CA GLY A 10 5.29 4.07 16.64
C GLY A 10 4.67 5.46 16.42
N ASP A 11 5.40 6.53 16.83
CA ASP A 11 4.99 7.94 16.71
C ASP A 11 4.77 8.39 15.26
N VAL A 12 3.81 7.79 14.54
CA VAL A 12 3.40 8.18 13.19
C VAL A 12 2.23 9.15 13.33
N ALA A 13 2.42 10.38 12.87
CA ALA A 13 1.38 11.39 12.78
C ALA A 13 0.90 11.56 11.33
N TYR A 14 -0.22 12.22 11.11
CA TYR A 14 -0.70 12.55 9.75
C TYR A 14 0.32 13.36 8.95
N GLU A 15 1.09 14.24 9.60
CA GLU A 15 2.19 15.00 8.96
C GLU A 15 3.36 14.13 8.47
N ASP A 16 3.43 12.87 8.88
CA ASP A 16 4.43 11.90 8.40
C ASP A 16 3.93 11.12 7.18
N ILE A 17 2.70 11.41 6.71
CA ILE A 17 2.08 10.79 5.55
C ILE A 17 1.99 11.86 4.47
N GLY A 18 2.62 11.61 3.32
CA GLY A 18 2.51 12.47 2.14
C GLY A 18 1.65 11.81 1.06
N GLY A 19 1.00 12.64 0.25
CA GLY A 19 0.33 12.22 -0.96
C GLY A 19 -0.97 11.42 -0.79
N LEU A 20 -1.64 11.55 0.36
CA LEU A 20 -2.87 10.84 0.70
C LEU A 20 -3.90 11.74 1.38
N ASP A 21 -3.97 13.03 0.99
CA ASP A 21 -4.85 14.00 1.65
C ASP A 21 -6.33 13.63 1.55
N GLU A 22 -6.79 13.20 0.38
CA GLU A 22 -8.18 12.78 0.17
C GLU A 22 -8.51 11.50 0.95
N GLU A 23 -7.59 10.54 0.98
CA GLU A 23 -7.74 9.30 1.74
C GLU A 23 -7.71 9.56 3.24
N LEU A 24 -6.87 10.48 3.71
CA LEU A 24 -6.84 10.90 5.11
C LEU A 24 -8.15 11.57 5.54
N ASP A 25 -8.78 12.37 4.69
CA ASP A 25 -10.08 12.96 4.98
C ASP A 25 -11.17 11.87 5.11
N GLN A 26 -11.15 10.85 4.25
CA GLN A 26 -12.04 9.70 4.38
C GLN A 26 -11.77 8.90 5.67
N VAL A 27 -10.50 8.70 6.03
CA VAL A 27 -10.10 8.03 7.27
C VAL A 27 -10.57 8.80 8.50
N ARG A 28 -10.46 10.12 8.49
CA ARG A 28 -10.98 10.98 9.57
C ARG A 28 -12.49 10.80 9.75
N GLU A 29 -13.24 10.84 8.67
CA GLU A 29 -14.70 10.69 8.70
C GLU A 29 -15.12 9.29 9.15
N MET A 30 -14.46 8.24 8.66
CA MET A 30 -14.90 6.85 8.84
C MET A 30 -14.30 6.17 10.07
N ILE A 31 -13.19 6.64 10.59
CA ILE A 31 -12.46 5.99 11.70
C ILE A 31 -12.25 6.95 12.87
N GLU A 32 -11.68 8.13 12.63
CA GLU A 32 -11.35 9.08 13.70
C GLU A 32 -12.62 9.61 14.38
N LEU A 33 -13.57 10.10 13.61
CA LEU A 33 -14.81 10.68 14.14
C LEU A 33 -15.63 9.68 14.95
N PRO A 34 -15.87 8.43 14.52
CA PRO A 34 -16.57 7.44 15.34
C PRO A 34 -15.87 7.12 16.67
N LEU A 35 -14.53 7.14 16.71
CA LEU A 35 -13.76 6.86 17.93
C LEU A 35 -13.68 8.06 18.85
N SER A 36 -13.59 9.28 18.32
CA SER A 36 -13.45 10.50 19.11
C SER A 36 -14.79 11.08 19.57
N GLU A 37 -15.83 10.97 18.76
CA GLU A 37 -17.13 11.57 18.98
C GLU A 37 -18.32 10.59 18.74
N PRO A 38 -18.35 9.43 19.39
CA PRO A 38 -19.41 8.42 19.15
C PRO A 38 -20.81 8.93 19.46
N GLU A 39 -20.94 9.92 20.34
CA GLU A 39 -22.22 10.51 20.73
C GLU A 39 -22.93 11.23 19.57
N LEU A 40 -22.18 11.76 18.59
CA LEU A 40 -22.77 12.41 17.41
C LEU A 40 -23.57 11.41 16.57
N PHE A 41 -23.08 10.19 16.44
CA PHE A 41 -23.75 9.12 15.71
C PHE A 41 -25.05 8.73 16.40
N GLN A 42 -25.03 8.62 17.73
CA GLN A 42 -26.22 8.33 18.53
C GLN A 42 -27.28 9.43 18.42
N GLN A 43 -26.87 10.72 18.43
CA GLN A 43 -27.78 11.85 18.28
C GLN A 43 -28.45 11.88 16.91
N LEU A 44 -27.75 11.44 15.87
CA LEU A 44 -28.26 11.37 14.50
C LEU A 44 -29.05 10.07 14.24
N GLY A 45 -29.02 9.11 15.17
CA GLY A 45 -29.64 7.80 14.99
C GLY A 45 -28.98 6.98 13.88
N VAL A 46 -27.66 7.15 13.69
CA VAL A 46 -26.84 6.44 12.69
C VAL A 46 -25.84 5.58 13.42
N ASP A 47 -25.69 4.33 13.01
CA ASP A 47 -24.66 3.45 13.56
C ASP A 47 -23.28 3.82 13.00
N PRO A 48 -22.25 3.94 13.87
CA PRO A 48 -20.88 4.16 13.40
C PRO A 48 -20.37 2.94 12.63
N PRO A 49 -19.44 3.14 11.67
CA PRO A 49 -18.78 2.04 10.99
C PRO A 49 -18.05 1.12 11.99
N LYS A 50 -18.20 -0.19 11.85
CA LYS A 50 -17.49 -1.19 12.68
C LYS A 50 -16.20 -1.65 12.04
N GLY A 51 -16.14 -1.59 10.71
CA GLY A 51 -15.00 -2.04 9.93
C GLY A 51 -14.76 -1.21 8.68
N VAL A 52 -13.48 -0.93 8.42
CA VAL A 52 -13.02 -0.21 7.23
C VAL A 52 -11.97 -1.06 6.52
N LEU A 53 -12.10 -1.23 5.22
CA LEU A 53 -11.16 -1.96 4.39
C LEU A 53 -10.28 -0.97 3.62
N LEU A 54 -8.97 -0.98 3.88
CA LEU A 54 -7.97 -0.25 3.11
C LEU A 54 -7.42 -1.19 2.03
N TYR A 55 -7.53 -0.80 0.77
CA TYR A 55 -7.07 -1.66 -0.32
C TYR A 55 -6.27 -0.88 -1.37
N GLY A 56 -5.38 -1.55 -2.07
CA GLY A 56 -4.54 -0.97 -3.11
C GLY A 56 -3.18 -1.65 -3.18
N PRO A 57 -2.31 -1.23 -4.10
CA PRO A 57 -1.00 -1.83 -4.30
C PRO A 57 -0.15 -1.88 -3.03
N PRO A 58 0.78 -2.83 -2.92
CA PRO A 58 1.69 -2.89 -1.78
C PRO A 58 2.57 -1.62 -1.70
N GLY A 59 2.96 -1.25 -0.48
CA GLY A 59 3.84 -0.11 -0.25
C GLY A 59 3.20 1.27 -0.40
N THR A 60 1.86 1.36 -0.51
CA THR A 60 1.13 2.64 -0.64
C THR A 60 0.79 3.32 0.68
N GLY A 61 1.12 2.72 1.83
CA GLY A 61 0.99 3.36 3.14
C GLY A 61 -0.23 2.92 3.97
N LYS A 62 -0.94 1.85 3.62
CA LYS A 62 -2.12 1.35 4.35
C LYS A 62 -1.89 1.19 5.86
N THR A 63 -0.78 0.57 6.24
CA THR A 63 -0.39 0.38 7.65
C THR A 63 -0.03 1.71 8.34
N LEU A 64 0.60 2.64 7.62
CA LEU A 64 0.94 3.95 8.15
C LEU A 64 -0.31 4.77 8.48
N ILE A 65 -1.31 4.76 7.61
CA ILE A 65 -2.60 5.41 7.83
C ILE A 65 -3.26 4.88 9.10
N ALA A 66 -3.34 3.57 9.26
CA ALA A 66 -3.96 2.95 10.44
C ALA A 66 -3.23 3.35 11.74
N LYS A 67 -1.90 3.39 11.74
CA LYS A 67 -1.10 3.83 12.90
C LYS A 67 -1.28 5.31 13.18
N ALA A 68 -1.32 6.15 12.15
CA ALA A 68 -1.48 7.60 12.31
C ALA A 68 -2.82 7.95 12.92
N VAL A 69 -3.92 7.34 12.46
CA VAL A 69 -5.25 7.60 13.05
C VAL A 69 -5.32 7.10 14.49
N ALA A 70 -4.75 5.94 14.81
CA ALA A 70 -4.69 5.43 16.17
C ALA A 70 -3.94 6.38 17.11
N ASN A 71 -2.83 6.95 16.65
CA ASN A 71 -2.07 7.93 17.39
C ASN A 71 -2.86 9.24 17.60
N GLU A 72 -3.55 9.72 16.57
CA GLU A 72 -4.34 10.96 16.62
C GLU A 72 -5.45 10.89 17.67
N VAL A 73 -6.20 9.79 17.71
CA VAL A 73 -7.29 9.59 18.68
C VAL A 73 -6.83 8.96 19.99
N ASN A 74 -5.53 8.75 20.16
CA ASN A 74 -4.95 8.08 21.32
C ASN A 74 -5.62 6.71 21.63
N ALA A 75 -5.94 5.96 20.56
CA ALA A 75 -6.52 4.63 20.67
C ALA A 75 -5.45 3.56 20.91
N HIS A 76 -5.84 2.51 21.59
CA HIS A 76 -5.05 1.28 21.66
C HIS A 76 -4.97 0.66 20.26
N PHE A 77 -3.79 0.17 19.84
CA PHE A 77 -3.57 -0.36 18.50
C PHE A 77 -3.06 -1.79 18.55
N VAL A 78 -3.85 -2.69 18.04
CA VAL A 78 -3.52 -4.12 17.99
C VAL A 78 -3.38 -4.56 16.54
N THR A 79 -2.26 -5.18 16.19
CA THR A 79 -2.00 -5.69 14.84
C THR A 79 -2.15 -7.21 14.79
N ILE A 80 -2.86 -7.68 13.79
CA ILE A 80 -3.00 -9.09 13.45
C ILE A 80 -2.46 -9.29 12.03
N SER A 81 -1.47 -10.14 11.87
CA SER A 81 -0.97 -10.56 10.55
C SER A 81 -1.78 -11.76 10.06
N GLY A 82 -2.39 -11.64 8.88
CA GLY A 82 -3.15 -12.71 8.26
C GLY A 82 -2.33 -13.99 8.09
N PRO A 83 -1.14 -13.96 7.47
CA PRO A 83 -0.27 -15.13 7.34
C PRO A 83 0.12 -15.76 8.68
N GLU A 84 0.34 -14.97 9.73
CA GLU A 84 0.67 -15.47 11.06
C GLU A 84 -0.49 -16.28 11.67
N ILE A 85 -1.71 -15.79 11.53
CA ILE A 85 -2.93 -16.50 11.97
C ILE A 85 -3.07 -17.84 11.23
N MET A 86 -2.82 -17.86 9.92
CA MET A 86 -2.94 -19.08 9.10
C MET A 86 -1.86 -20.13 9.40
N SER A 87 -0.68 -19.71 9.85
CA SER A 87 0.44 -20.60 10.15
C SER A 87 0.30 -21.37 11.47
N LYS A 88 -0.64 -21.00 12.34
CA LYS A 88 -0.84 -21.62 13.66
C LYS A 88 -1.65 -22.92 13.58
N TYR A 89 -1.46 -23.79 14.58
CA TYR A 89 -2.20 -25.05 14.68
C TYR A 89 -3.71 -24.84 14.84
N LYS A 90 -4.49 -25.87 14.42
CA LYS A 90 -5.95 -25.85 14.51
C LYS A 90 -6.43 -25.50 15.93
N GLY A 91 -7.26 -24.46 16.04
CA GLY A 91 -7.85 -23.99 17.31
C GLY A 91 -7.13 -22.79 17.94
N GLU A 92 -5.81 -22.67 17.77
CA GLU A 92 -5.06 -21.52 18.31
C GLU A 92 -5.39 -20.21 17.60
N SER A 93 -5.70 -20.29 16.30
CA SER A 93 -6.07 -19.13 15.49
C SER A 93 -7.39 -18.51 15.90
N GLU A 94 -8.42 -19.34 16.13
CA GLU A 94 -9.74 -18.88 16.59
C GLU A 94 -9.67 -18.35 18.02
N GLU A 95 -8.84 -18.97 18.88
CA GLU A 95 -8.62 -18.50 20.25
C GLU A 95 -7.92 -17.15 20.26
N LYS A 96 -6.87 -16.99 19.47
CA LYS A 96 -6.14 -15.73 19.33
C LYS A 96 -7.05 -14.59 18.85
N LEU A 97 -7.91 -14.86 17.87
CA LEU A 97 -8.91 -13.87 17.44
C LEU A 97 -9.85 -13.44 18.57
N ARG A 98 -10.38 -14.41 19.33
CA ARG A 98 -11.26 -14.11 20.47
C ARG A 98 -10.56 -13.28 21.55
N GLU A 99 -9.34 -13.68 21.91
CA GLU A 99 -8.55 -12.93 22.90
C GLU A 99 -8.29 -11.49 22.44
N THR A 100 -7.91 -11.29 21.18
CA THR A 100 -7.66 -9.96 20.63
C THR A 100 -8.90 -9.08 20.63
N PHE A 101 -10.06 -9.61 20.25
CA PHE A 101 -11.32 -8.85 20.31
C PHE A 101 -11.77 -8.56 21.75
N GLN A 102 -11.47 -9.45 22.68
CA GLN A 102 -11.75 -9.21 24.10
C GLN A 102 -10.83 -8.12 24.65
N GLU A 103 -9.51 -8.21 24.42
CA GLU A 103 -8.55 -7.17 24.79
C GLU A 103 -8.95 -5.80 24.22
N ALA A 104 -9.37 -5.77 22.94
CA ALA A 104 -9.80 -4.52 22.30
C ALA A 104 -11.01 -3.88 22.99
N ARG A 105 -11.92 -4.66 23.53
CA ARG A 105 -13.09 -4.13 24.29
C ARG A 105 -12.68 -3.61 25.67
N GLU A 106 -11.71 -4.27 26.31
CA GLU A 106 -11.21 -3.88 27.64
C GLU A 106 -10.38 -2.62 27.60
N GLU A 107 -9.63 -2.41 26.49
CA GLU A 107 -8.70 -1.28 26.27
C GLU A 107 -9.29 -0.20 25.34
N ALA A 108 -10.61 -0.15 25.18
CA ALA A 108 -11.27 0.82 24.31
C ALA A 108 -10.98 2.29 24.71
N PRO A 109 -10.81 3.24 23.77
CA PRO A 109 -10.99 3.07 22.33
C PRO A 109 -9.84 2.29 21.68
N THR A 110 -10.15 1.33 20.80
CA THR A 110 -9.17 0.44 20.19
C THR A 110 -9.36 0.33 18.68
N ILE A 111 -8.25 0.27 17.95
CA ILE A 111 -8.17 -0.12 16.56
C ILE A 111 -7.55 -1.51 16.45
N ILE A 112 -8.27 -2.47 15.88
CA ILE A 112 -7.74 -3.77 15.48
C ILE A 112 -7.36 -3.69 14.01
N PHE A 113 -6.07 -3.82 13.70
CA PHE A 113 -5.57 -3.76 12.35
C PHE A 113 -5.20 -5.15 11.84
N PHE A 114 -5.89 -5.59 10.79
CA PHE A 114 -5.57 -6.83 10.07
C PHE A 114 -4.72 -6.51 8.85
N ASP A 115 -3.45 -6.92 8.89
CA ASP A 115 -2.58 -6.83 7.73
C ASP A 115 -2.69 -8.10 6.87
N GLU A 116 -2.72 -7.93 5.55
CA GLU A 116 -2.92 -9.02 4.59
C GLU A 116 -4.15 -9.88 4.91
N ILE A 117 -5.29 -9.20 5.14
CA ILE A 117 -6.55 -9.87 5.55
C ILE A 117 -7.04 -10.89 4.50
N ASP A 118 -6.67 -10.73 3.23
CA ASP A 118 -6.98 -11.68 2.16
C ASP A 118 -6.40 -13.07 2.39
N SER A 119 -5.35 -13.19 3.18
CA SER A 119 -4.77 -14.51 3.55
C SER A 119 -5.66 -15.34 4.49
N ILE A 120 -6.56 -14.70 5.26
CA ILE A 120 -7.51 -15.37 6.17
C ILE A 120 -8.96 -15.26 5.72
N ALA A 121 -9.25 -14.29 4.88
CA ALA A 121 -10.59 -13.91 4.48
C ALA A 121 -10.83 -14.07 2.97
N GLY A 122 -10.05 -14.92 2.32
CA GLY A 122 -10.12 -15.20 0.89
C GLY A 122 -11.45 -15.82 0.46
N VAL A 123 -11.78 -15.66 -0.82
CA VAL A 123 -12.94 -16.33 -1.46
C VAL A 123 -12.79 -17.84 -1.32
N ARG A 124 -13.86 -18.47 -0.91
CA ARG A 124 -13.94 -19.90 -0.57
C ARG A 124 -13.64 -20.79 -1.77
N ASP A 125 -12.51 -21.48 -1.76
CA ASP A 125 -12.34 -22.70 -2.54
C ASP A 125 -12.89 -23.90 -1.74
N GLU A 126 -13.54 -24.86 -2.42
CA GLU A 126 -14.31 -25.96 -1.80
C GLU A 126 -13.46 -26.95 -0.96
N GLY A 127 -12.21 -26.61 -0.61
CA GLY A 127 -11.23 -27.58 -0.11
C GLY A 127 -10.74 -27.44 1.33
N ASP A 128 -10.74 -26.29 1.99
CA ASP A 128 -10.10 -26.16 3.30
C ASP A 128 -11.04 -25.70 4.44
N GLY A 129 -11.44 -26.70 5.25
CA GLY A 129 -12.33 -26.46 6.38
C GLY A 129 -11.72 -25.63 7.54
N ALA A 130 -10.44 -25.28 7.49
CA ALA A 130 -9.78 -24.45 8.50
C ALA A 130 -10.00 -22.96 8.22
N GLU A 131 -9.81 -22.52 6.98
CA GLU A 131 -10.04 -21.13 6.55
C GLU A 131 -11.51 -20.72 6.79
N ASN A 132 -12.44 -21.58 6.41
CA ASN A 132 -13.87 -21.36 6.62
C ASN A 132 -14.24 -21.13 8.10
N ARG A 133 -13.54 -21.76 9.05
CA ARG A 133 -13.79 -21.57 10.49
C ARG A 133 -13.23 -20.24 11.00
N ILE A 134 -12.05 -19.83 10.54
CA ILE A 134 -11.45 -18.56 10.90
C ILE A 134 -12.31 -17.41 10.37
N VAL A 135 -12.76 -17.48 9.11
CA VAL A 135 -13.69 -16.50 8.53
C VAL A 135 -15.00 -16.45 9.32
N ALA A 136 -15.59 -17.61 9.64
CA ALA A 136 -16.81 -17.66 10.43
C ALA A 136 -16.64 -17.08 11.85
N GLN A 137 -15.49 -17.33 12.48
CA GLN A 137 -15.15 -16.74 13.77
C GLN A 137 -15.00 -15.23 13.68
N LEU A 138 -14.29 -14.71 12.65
CA LEU A 138 -14.13 -13.28 12.41
C LEU A 138 -15.48 -12.59 12.18
N LEU A 139 -16.33 -13.17 11.34
CA LEU A 139 -17.71 -12.68 11.10
C LEU A 139 -18.49 -12.57 12.41
N SER A 140 -18.47 -13.61 13.25
CA SER A 140 -19.16 -13.64 14.54
C SER A 140 -18.61 -12.60 15.51
N LEU A 141 -17.30 -12.39 15.52
CA LEU A 141 -16.65 -11.40 16.39
C LEU A 141 -16.98 -9.96 15.96
N MET A 142 -17.02 -9.70 14.66
CA MET A 142 -17.40 -8.40 14.12
C MET A 142 -18.89 -8.10 14.36
N ASP A 143 -19.75 -9.07 14.17
CA ASP A 143 -21.19 -8.94 14.47
C ASP A 143 -21.43 -8.66 15.97
N GLY A 144 -20.55 -9.19 16.84
CA GLY A 144 -20.58 -8.97 18.28
C GLY A 144 -19.96 -7.67 18.77
N LEU A 145 -19.42 -6.80 17.89
CA LEU A 145 -18.97 -5.47 18.29
C LEU A 145 -20.18 -4.59 18.62
N GLU A 146 -20.07 -3.86 19.74
CA GLU A 146 -21.14 -2.95 20.17
C GLU A 146 -21.30 -1.77 19.20
N GLU A 147 -22.51 -1.21 19.14
CA GLU A 147 -22.88 -0.06 18.29
C GLU A 147 -22.30 1.27 18.80
N ARG A 148 -21.50 1.23 19.88
CA ARG A 148 -20.93 2.43 20.52
C ARG A 148 -19.74 3.05 19.81
N GLY A 149 -19.15 2.34 18.85
CA GLY A 149 -17.98 2.84 18.10
C GLY A 149 -16.65 2.82 18.85
N ASP A 150 -16.59 2.16 20.01
CA ASP A 150 -15.37 2.14 20.85
C ASP A 150 -14.27 1.22 20.28
N VAL A 151 -14.62 0.30 19.37
CA VAL A 151 -13.68 -0.60 18.69
C VAL A 151 -13.96 -0.56 17.19
N ILE A 152 -12.94 -0.26 16.41
CA ILE A 152 -13.00 -0.29 14.95
C ILE A 152 -11.98 -1.32 14.42
N VAL A 153 -12.41 -2.09 13.44
CA VAL A 153 -11.57 -3.06 12.75
C VAL A 153 -11.13 -2.45 11.41
N ILE A 154 -9.84 -2.40 11.17
CA ILE A 154 -9.27 -1.98 9.89
C ILE A 154 -8.65 -3.20 9.23
N GLY A 155 -9.11 -3.56 8.03
CA GLY A 155 -8.48 -4.58 7.19
C GLY A 155 -7.62 -3.92 6.12
N ALA A 156 -6.42 -4.44 5.89
CA ALA A 156 -5.58 -4.03 4.77
C ALA A 156 -5.37 -5.21 3.81
N THR A 157 -5.52 -4.94 2.51
CA THR A 157 -5.30 -5.94 1.47
C THR A 157 -4.77 -5.29 0.19
N ASN A 158 -3.97 -6.03 -0.54
CA ASN A 158 -3.58 -5.64 -1.90
C ASN A 158 -4.61 -6.15 -2.95
N ARG A 159 -5.51 -7.04 -2.55
CA ARG A 159 -6.44 -7.77 -3.44
C ARG A 159 -7.87 -7.74 -2.89
N VAL A 160 -8.55 -6.61 -3.10
CA VAL A 160 -9.92 -6.43 -2.59
C VAL A 160 -10.91 -7.49 -3.12
N ASP A 161 -10.73 -7.92 -4.37
CA ASP A 161 -11.57 -8.94 -5.01
C ASP A 161 -11.37 -10.35 -4.42
N ALA A 162 -10.26 -10.58 -3.73
CA ALA A 162 -10.00 -11.84 -3.05
C ALA A 162 -10.71 -11.97 -1.70
N ILE A 163 -11.30 -10.88 -1.16
CA ILE A 163 -12.00 -10.90 0.12
C ILE A 163 -13.38 -11.53 -0.02
N ASP A 164 -13.73 -12.45 0.90
CA ASP A 164 -15.05 -13.06 0.95
C ASP A 164 -16.14 -11.97 1.00
N PRO A 165 -17.11 -11.97 0.07
CA PRO A 165 -18.20 -11.00 0.03
C PRO A 165 -19.01 -10.91 1.34
N ALA A 166 -19.02 -11.96 2.16
CA ALA A 166 -19.69 -11.94 3.46
C ALA A 166 -19.03 -10.97 4.45
N LEU A 167 -17.74 -10.72 4.33
CA LEU A 167 -17.02 -9.74 5.14
C LEU A 167 -17.22 -8.30 4.66
N ARG A 168 -17.55 -8.10 3.38
CA ARG A 168 -17.77 -6.78 2.75
C ARG A 168 -19.23 -6.30 2.82
N ARG A 169 -20.02 -6.84 3.76
CA ARG A 169 -21.45 -6.48 3.94
C ARG A 169 -21.62 -5.55 5.14
N GLY A 170 -22.80 -4.90 5.19
CA GLY A 170 -23.17 -3.97 6.26
C GLY A 170 -23.00 -4.55 7.67
N GLY A 171 -22.45 -3.74 8.57
CA GLY A 171 -22.10 -4.12 9.94
C GLY A 171 -20.76 -4.83 10.09
N ARG A 172 -19.96 -4.96 9.01
CA ARG A 172 -18.62 -5.56 9.00
C ARG A 172 -17.69 -4.61 8.30
N PHE A 173 -16.94 -5.02 7.25
CA PHE A 173 -16.18 -4.11 6.39
C PHE A 173 -17.14 -3.47 5.36
N ASP A 174 -17.96 -2.56 5.81
CA ASP A 174 -18.97 -1.88 5.01
C ASP A 174 -18.48 -0.56 4.40
N ARG A 175 -17.26 -0.16 4.75
CA ARG A 175 -16.56 0.99 4.19
C ARG A 175 -15.24 0.54 3.58
N GLU A 176 -14.96 1.07 2.40
CA GLU A 176 -13.75 0.74 1.63
C GLU A 176 -13.06 2.04 1.21
N ILE A 177 -11.75 2.12 1.45
CA ILE A 177 -10.91 3.24 1.04
C ILE A 177 -9.81 2.69 0.14
N GLN A 178 -9.74 3.18 -1.07
CA GLN A 178 -8.69 2.84 -2.01
C GLN A 178 -7.45 3.69 -1.75
N ILE A 179 -6.31 3.04 -1.54
CA ILE A 179 -5.02 3.69 -1.41
C ILE A 179 -4.23 3.43 -2.68
N GLY A 180 -4.24 4.40 -3.57
CA GLY A 180 -3.62 4.30 -4.89
C GLY A 180 -2.11 4.52 -4.91
N VAL A 181 -1.52 4.36 -6.10
CA VAL A 181 -0.14 4.80 -6.36
C VAL A 181 -0.14 6.33 -6.41
N PRO A 182 0.79 7.01 -5.71
CA PRO A 182 0.79 8.47 -5.66
C PRO A 182 1.04 9.09 -7.03
N ASP A 183 0.33 10.17 -7.32
CA ASP A 183 0.60 11.04 -8.46
C ASP A 183 1.90 11.86 -8.23
N GLU A 184 2.24 12.75 -9.14
CA GLU A 184 3.47 13.55 -9.03
C GLU A 184 3.47 14.45 -7.79
N THR A 185 2.34 15.06 -7.48
CA THR A 185 2.17 15.89 -6.27
C THR A 185 2.37 15.05 -5.01
N GLY A 186 1.70 13.91 -4.93
CA GLY A 186 1.85 12.98 -3.83
C GLY A 186 3.29 12.48 -3.67
N ARG A 187 3.99 12.19 -4.77
CA ARG A 187 5.41 11.81 -4.69
C ARG A 187 6.30 12.95 -4.19
N THR A 188 5.99 14.19 -4.57
CA THR A 188 6.69 15.38 -4.05
C THR A 188 6.55 15.45 -2.53
N GLU A 189 5.35 15.29 -2.01
CA GLU A 189 5.09 15.32 -0.56
C GLU A 189 5.77 14.17 0.17
N ILE A 190 5.70 12.95 -0.37
CA ILE A 190 6.38 11.78 0.20
C ILE A 190 7.91 12.01 0.23
N LEU A 191 8.49 12.53 -0.84
CA LEU A 191 9.91 12.87 -0.88
C LEU A 191 10.26 13.93 0.16
N GLN A 192 9.45 14.97 0.33
CA GLN A 192 9.65 16.01 1.35
C GLN A 192 9.62 15.41 2.76
N VAL A 193 8.70 14.51 3.05
CA VAL A 193 8.62 13.82 4.35
C VAL A 193 9.89 13.01 4.61
N HIS A 194 10.30 12.17 3.67
CA HIS A 194 11.46 11.28 3.84
C HIS A 194 12.80 12.00 3.83
N THR A 195 12.90 13.15 3.16
CA THR A 195 14.14 13.95 3.13
C THR A 195 14.21 15.07 4.16
N ARG A 196 13.17 15.30 4.95
CA ARG A 196 13.04 16.40 5.92
C ARG A 196 14.23 16.54 6.88
N ARG A 197 14.87 15.43 7.25
CA ARG A 197 16.03 15.39 8.16
C ARG A 197 17.34 15.10 7.45
N MET A 198 17.34 15.07 6.13
CA MET A 198 18.49 14.70 5.32
C MET A 198 19.25 15.95 4.89
N PRO A 199 20.58 16.01 5.05
CA PRO A 199 21.38 17.11 4.52
C PRO A 199 21.48 16.97 3.00
N LEU A 200 20.64 17.72 2.29
CA LEU A 200 20.60 17.74 0.82
C LEU A 200 21.54 18.79 0.25
N GLY A 201 22.21 18.43 -0.85
CA GLY A 201 22.97 19.39 -1.65
C GLY A 201 22.04 20.37 -2.40
N ASP A 202 22.58 21.55 -2.72
CA ASP A 202 21.86 22.59 -3.47
C ASP A 202 21.48 22.13 -4.90
N ASP A 203 22.07 21.06 -5.39
CA ASP A 203 21.80 20.45 -6.69
C ASP A 203 20.63 19.46 -6.69
N VAL A 204 20.03 19.18 -5.52
CA VAL A 204 18.88 18.29 -5.36
C VAL A 204 17.58 19.08 -5.49
N SER A 205 16.74 18.71 -6.45
CA SER A 205 15.40 19.26 -6.62
C SER A 205 14.38 18.16 -6.38
N ILE A 206 13.54 18.33 -5.36
CA ILE A 206 12.46 17.38 -5.00
C ILE A 206 11.46 17.22 -6.14
N ASP A 207 11.05 18.32 -6.78
CA ASP A 207 10.10 18.28 -7.91
C ASP A 207 10.67 17.47 -9.08
N ARG A 208 11.97 17.61 -9.34
CA ARG A 208 12.66 16.85 -10.37
C ARG A 208 12.78 15.36 -10.04
N LEU A 209 12.94 15.01 -8.77
CA LEU A 209 12.90 13.64 -8.31
C LEU A 209 11.49 13.06 -8.47
N ALA A 210 10.47 13.80 -8.09
CA ALA A 210 9.07 13.40 -8.22
C ALA A 210 8.66 13.13 -9.67
N SER A 211 9.07 13.99 -10.61
CA SER A 211 8.79 13.79 -12.04
C SER A 211 9.48 12.57 -12.64
N ARG A 212 10.63 12.16 -12.09
CA ARG A 212 11.41 10.99 -12.54
C ARG A 212 11.06 9.68 -11.86
N THR A 213 10.27 9.70 -10.81
CA THR A 213 9.86 8.52 -10.02
C THR A 213 8.44 8.07 -10.36
N HIS A 214 8.06 8.17 -11.63
CA HIS A 214 6.75 7.71 -12.08
C HIS A 214 6.50 6.24 -11.72
N GLY A 215 5.32 5.93 -11.17
CA GLY A 215 4.96 4.58 -10.72
C GLY A 215 5.60 4.13 -9.39
N PHE A 216 6.35 4.99 -8.72
CA PHE A 216 6.88 4.70 -7.38
C PHE A 216 5.78 4.81 -6.34
N THR A 217 5.74 3.83 -5.45
CA THR A 217 4.92 3.86 -4.22
C THR A 217 5.67 4.57 -3.10
N GLY A 218 5.00 4.81 -1.97
CA GLY A 218 5.67 5.37 -0.79
C GLY A 218 6.86 4.54 -0.31
N ALA A 219 6.74 3.21 -0.36
CA ALA A 219 7.84 2.30 0.00
C ALA A 219 9.01 2.37 -0.99
N ASP A 220 8.75 2.56 -2.28
CA ASP A 220 9.79 2.72 -3.29
C ASP A 220 10.55 4.04 -3.08
N ILE A 221 9.84 5.11 -2.73
CA ILE A 221 10.45 6.41 -2.42
C ILE A 221 11.30 6.33 -1.15
N ASP A 222 10.83 5.65 -0.11
CA ASP A 222 11.61 5.40 1.10
C ASP A 222 12.90 4.62 0.79
N ALA A 223 12.79 3.57 -0.02
CA ALA A 223 13.94 2.80 -0.49
C ALA A 223 14.92 3.66 -1.31
N LEU A 224 14.40 4.53 -2.21
CA LEU A 224 15.20 5.46 -3.00
C LEU A 224 15.99 6.43 -2.12
N VAL A 225 15.32 7.05 -1.15
CA VAL A 225 15.94 8.01 -0.21
C VAL A 225 16.98 7.31 0.64
N SER A 226 16.67 6.11 1.14
CA SER A 226 17.60 5.29 1.92
C SER A 226 18.84 4.90 1.12
N GLU A 227 18.68 4.47 -0.14
CA GLU A 227 19.80 4.09 -1.01
C GLU A 227 20.65 5.30 -1.40
N ALA A 228 20.05 6.49 -1.62
CA ALA A 228 20.78 7.72 -1.84
C ALA A 228 21.63 8.11 -0.62
N ALA A 229 21.11 7.97 0.59
CA ALA A 229 21.87 8.19 1.83
C ALA A 229 23.03 7.19 1.96
N MET A 230 22.80 5.92 1.65
CA MET A 230 23.85 4.90 1.66
C MET A 230 24.93 5.16 0.61
N ALA A 231 24.54 5.68 -0.57
CA ALA A 231 25.50 6.10 -1.61
C ALA A 231 26.39 7.24 -1.09
N ALA A 232 25.83 8.23 -0.42
CA ALA A 232 26.60 9.31 0.21
C ALA A 232 27.56 8.78 1.29
N LEU A 233 27.13 7.82 2.11
CA LEU A 233 27.97 7.21 3.15
C LEU A 233 29.13 6.38 2.58
N ARG A 234 29.01 5.80 1.39
CA ARG A 234 30.11 5.09 0.70
C ARG A 234 31.27 6.04 0.36
N GLY A 235 31.00 7.34 0.17
CA GLY A 235 31.98 8.38 -0.06
C GLY A 235 32.73 8.86 1.18
N ARG A 236 32.46 8.30 2.37
CA ARG A 236 33.13 8.71 3.62
C ARG A 236 34.64 8.49 3.59
N PRO A 237 35.44 9.40 4.16
CA PRO A 237 36.88 9.22 4.23
C PRO A 237 37.29 7.96 5.00
N ALA A 238 38.32 7.27 4.53
CA ALA A 238 38.90 6.09 5.21
C ALA A 238 39.63 6.50 6.49
N ASP A 239 40.29 7.66 6.46
CA ASP A 239 41.07 8.20 7.59
C ASP A 239 40.14 8.66 8.73
N LYS A 240 40.59 8.39 9.99
CA LYS A 240 39.79 8.63 11.19
C LYS A 240 39.66 10.12 11.54
N GLU A 241 40.71 10.91 11.26
CA GLU A 241 40.72 12.35 11.55
C GLU A 241 39.99 13.15 10.48
N GLU A 242 40.08 12.76 9.22
CA GLU A 242 39.28 13.33 8.13
C GLU A 242 37.81 13.04 8.32
N ARG A 243 37.45 11.82 8.80
CA ARG A 243 36.06 11.40 9.07
C ARG A 243 35.41 12.24 10.16
N LYS A 244 36.15 12.74 11.15
CA LYS A 244 35.62 13.62 12.20
C LYS A 244 35.20 15.00 11.67
N LYS A 245 35.75 15.41 10.56
CA LYS A 245 35.50 16.71 9.90
C LYS A 245 34.58 16.58 8.71
N TRP A 246 34.26 15.34 8.32
CA TRP A 246 33.42 15.07 7.17
C TRP A 246 31.95 15.25 7.52
N GLU A 247 31.29 16.12 6.78
CA GLU A 247 29.86 16.33 6.86
C GLU A 247 29.20 15.59 5.70
N PRO A 248 28.30 14.62 6.00
CA PRO A 248 27.59 13.91 4.96
C PRO A 248 26.67 14.85 4.21
N LEU A 249 26.69 14.79 2.89
CA LEU A 249 25.80 15.56 2.02
C LEU A 249 25.25 14.62 0.94
N VAL A 250 23.96 14.60 0.78
CA VAL A 250 23.29 13.81 -0.26
C VAL A 250 23.04 14.69 -1.47
N THR A 251 23.70 14.36 -2.58
CA THR A 251 23.66 15.14 -3.82
C THR A 251 22.78 14.49 -4.87
N ARG A 252 22.54 15.18 -5.97
CA ARG A 252 21.81 14.64 -7.12
C ARG A 252 22.44 13.35 -7.65
N GLU A 253 23.75 13.24 -7.70
CA GLU A 253 24.46 12.03 -8.18
C GLU A 253 24.14 10.80 -7.32
N HIS A 254 23.99 10.97 -6.01
CA HIS A 254 23.59 9.90 -5.10
C HIS A 254 22.17 9.41 -5.40
N PHE A 255 21.23 10.31 -5.69
CA PHE A 255 19.87 9.96 -6.12
C PHE A 255 19.85 9.28 -7.51
N GLU A 256 20.66 9.74 -8.45
CA GLU A 256 20.78 9.10 -9.77
C GLU A 256 21.32 7.67 -9.66
N THR A 257 22.30 7.45 -8.79
CA THR A 257 22.81 6.12 -8.47
C THR A 257 21.75 5.25 -7.80
N ALA A 258 21.00 5.80 -6.88
CA ALA A 258 19.92 5.11 -6.19
C ALA A 258 18.77 4.71 -7.15
N MET A 259 18.38 5.60 -8.07
CA MET A 259 17.35 5.31 -9.09
C MET A 259 17.71 4.13 -10.00
N ALA A 260 19.00 3.89 -10.24
CA ALA A 260 19.43 2.73 -11.03
C ALA A 260 19.24 1.40 -10.30
N ASN A 261 19.07 1.42 -8.98
CA ASN A 261 18.96 0.24 -8.13
C ASN A 261 17.56 0.00 -7.56
N VAL A 262 16.67 0.98 -7.65
CA VAL A 262 15.29 0.90 -7.13
C VAL A 262 14.31 0.86 -8.30
N GLU A 263 13.59 -0.26 -8.41
CA GLU A 263 12.55 -0.44 -9.43
C GLU A 263 11.17 -0.12 -8.85
N PRO A 264 10.26 0.52 -9.62
CA PRO A 264 8.91 0.83 -9.16
C PRO A 264 8.10 -0.44 -8.88
N SER A 265 7.56 -0.56 -7.67
CA SER A 265 6.76 -1.73 -7.25
C SER A 265 5.47 -1.86 -8.03
N ALA A 266 4.83 -0.76 -8.41
CA ALA A 266 3.63 -0.77 -9.23
C ALA A 266 3.86 -1.41 -10.62
N MET A 267 5.07 -1.35 -11.16
CA MET A 267 5.42 -1.99 -12.42
C MET A 267 5.67 -3.50 -12.25
N ARG A 268 6.07 -3.98 -11.07
CA ARG A 268 6.34 -5.40 -10.82
C ARG A 268 5.08 -6.27 -10.89
N GLU A 269 3.94 -5.77 -10.46
CA GLU A 269 2.67 -6.50 -10.57
C GLU A 269 2.26 -6.72 -12.04
N PHE A 270 2.56 -5.75 -12.91
CA PHE A 270 2.35 -5.92 -14.37
C PHE A 270 3.38 -6.85 -15.00
N VAL A 271 4.61 -6.90 -14.48
CA VAL A 271 5.69 -7.74 -15.02
C VAL A 271 5.61 -9.20 -14.51
N ALA A 272 5.07 -9.42 -13.31
CA ALA A 272 4.93 -10.77 -12.74
C ALA A 272 3.92 -11.66 -13.51
N GLU A 273 3.05 -11.06 -14.29
CA GLU A 273 2.12 -11.76 -15.20
C GLU A 273 2.55 -11.69 -16.69
N SER A 274 3.77 -11.22 -16.99
CA SER A 274 4.26 -11.27 -18.35
C SER A 274 4.42 -12.73 -18.77
N PRO A 275 3.52 -13.27 -19.61
CA PRO A 275 3.73 -14.61 -20.14
C PRO A 275 5.05 -14.59 -20.93
N SER A 276 5.85 -15.62 -20.78
CA SER A 276 7.07 -15.85 -21.54
C SER A 276 6.78 -16.14 -23.04
N ILE A 277 5.83 -15.41 -23.60
CA ILE A 277 5.38 -15.55 -25.00
C ILE A 277 5.96 -14.39 -25.77
N ASP A 278 6.80 -14.70 -26.72
CA ASP A 278 7.42 -13.76 -27.64
C ASP A 278 6.56 -13.63 -28.92
N PHE A 279 6.78 -12.57 -29.72
CA PHE A 279 6.18 -12.42 -31.03
C PHE A 279 6.50 -13.59 -31.97
N ASP A 280 7.59 -14.29 -31.73
CA ASP A 280 7.99 -15.48 -32.48
C ASP A 280 7.12 -16.71 -32.16
N ASP A 281 6.50 -16.74 -30.97
CA ASP A 281 5.56 -17.80 -30.57
C ASP A 281 4.16 -17.63 -31.22
N VAL A 282 3.88 -16.44 -31.73
CA VAL A 282 2.63 -16.13 -32.42
C VAL A 282 2.78 -16.38 -33.91
N GLY A 283 2.21 -17.46 -34.43
CA GLY A 283 2.26 -17.80 -35.86
C GLY A 283 1.44 -16.83 -36.72
N GLY A 284 2.04 -16.31 -37.82
CA GLY A 284 1.37 -15.38 -38.72
C GLY A 284 1.13 -14.00 -38.15
N LEU A 285 0.15 -13.26 -38.69
CA LEU A 285 -0.23 -11.91 -38.28
C LEU A 285 0.91 -10.87 -38.37
N ASP A 286 1.78 -10.98 -39.37
CA ASP A 286 2.99 -10.17 -39.50
C ASP A 286 2.68 -8.67 -39.54
N GLU A 287 1.64 -8.26 -40.26
CA GLU A 287 1.18 -6.87 -40.32
C GLU A 287 0.69 -6.33 -38.95
N ALA A 288 -0.04 -7.16 -38.19
CA ALA A 288 -0.51 -6.77 -36.87
C ALA A 288 0.65 -6.69 -35.84
N LYS A 289 1.62 -7.59 -35.94
CA LYS A 289 2.84 -7.55 -35.12
C LYS A 289 3.67 -6.31 -35.41
N GLU A 290 3.84 -5.93 -36.68
CA GLU A 290 4.55 -4.72 -37.08
C GLU A 290 3.85 -3.47 -36.49
N THR A 291 2.53 -3.37 -36.66
CA THR A 291 1.73 -2.28 -36.13
C THR A 291 1.84 -2.17 -34.60
N LEU A 292 1.87 -3.31 -33.91
CA LEU A 292 2.05 -3.32 -32.45
C LEU A 292 3.46 -2.90 -32.06
N ARG A 293 4.49 -3.30 -32.77
CA ARG A 293 5.86 -2.82 -32.53
C ARG A 293 5.97 -1.32 -32.70
N GLU A 294 5.41 -0.79 -33.78
CA GLU A 294 5.41 0.66 -34.04
C GLU A 294 4.64 1.44 -32.97
N ALA A 295 3.48 0.93 -32.56
CA ALA A 295 2.62 1.65 -31.62
C ALA A 295 3.06 1.55 -30.14
N VAL A 296 3.69 0.45 -29.73
CA VAL A 296 4.01 0.15 -28.33
C VAL A 296 5.51 0.12 -28.07
N GLU A 297 6.28 -0.61 -28.89
CA GLU A 297 7.71 -0.82 -28.65
C GLU A 297 8.55 0.40 -29.05
N TRP A 298 8.23 1.05 -30.19
CA TRP A 298 9.00 2.20 -30.66
C TRP A 298 8.93 3.42 -29.73
N PRO A 299 7.78 3.81 -29.17
CA PRO A 299 7.73 4.89 -28.18
C PRO A 299 8.59 4.63 -26.95
N LEU A 300 8.66 3.36 -26.50
CA LEU A 300 9.46 2.97 -25.35
C LEU A 300 10.95 2.90 -25.65
N THR A 301 11.30 2.46 -26.86
CA THR A 301 12.70 2.27 -27.28
C THR A 301 13.32 3.55 -27.82
N TYR A 302 12.53 4.39 -28.50
CA TYR A 302 12.99 5.58 -29.22
C TYR A 302 12.33 6.87 -28.74
N ASP A 303 12.11 6.99 -27.45
CA ASP A 303 11.49 8.14 -26.76
C ASP A 303 12.02 9.50 -27.28
N ARG A 304 13.34 9.66 -27.38
CA ARG A 304 13.97 10.88 -27.91
C ARG A 304 13.61 11.23 -29.36
N LEU A 305 13.25 10.24 -30.17
CA LEU A 305 12.83 10.49 -31.56
C LEU A 305 11.40 11.03 -31.61
N PHE A 306 10.52 10.54 -30.73
CA PHE A 306 9.16 11.06 -30.59
C PHE A 306 9.15 12.49 -30.07
N GLU A 307 9.98 12.79 -29.05
CA GLU A 307 10.18 14.17 -28.58
C GLU A 307 10.72 15.11 -29.68
N ALA A 308 11.73 14.67 -30.42
CA ALA A 308 12.31 15.46 -31.51
C ALA A 308 11.33 15.68 -32.67
N ALA A 309 10.48 14.71 -32.95
CA ALA A 309 9.44 14.77 -33.98
C ALA A 309 8.19 15.54 -33.50
N LYS A 310 8.09 15.92 -32.20
CA LYS A 310 6.92 16.52 -31.56
C LYS A 310 5.63 15.73 -31.85
N THR A 311 5.73 14.42 -31.82
CA THR A 311 4.63 13.48 -32.05
C THR A 311 4.35 12.75 -30.74
N ASP A 312 3.11 12.85 -30.26
CA ASP A 312 2.69 12.09 -29.08
C ASP A 312 2.50 10.62 -29.44
N PRO A 313 3.04 9.69 -28.64
CA PRO A 313 2.78 8.27 -28.84
C PRO A 313 1.30 7.95 -28.61
N PRO A 314 0.76 6.90 -29.23
CA PRO A 314 -0.63 6.50 -29.00
C PRO A 314 -0.81 6.08 -27.54
N SER A 315 -1.85 6.63 -26.89
CA SER A 315 -2.18 6.33 -25.49
C SER A 315 -2.89 5.00 -25.27
N GLY A 316 -3.28 4.31 -26.36
CA GLY A 316 -3.93 3.01 -26.30
C GLY A 316 -4.05 2.34 -27.66
N VAL A 317 -4.04 1.01 -27.66
CA VAL A 317 -4.23 0.16 -28.86
C VAL A 317 -5.40 -0.78 -28.62
N LEU A 318 -6.36 -0.80 -29.55
CA LEU A 318 -7.48 -1.72 -29.54
C LEU A 318 -7.24 -2.88 -30.48
N LEU A 319 -7.15 -4.10 -29.95
CA LEU A 319 -7.09 -5.32 -30.72
C LEU A 319 -8.50 -5.88 -30.92
N TYR A 320 -8.91 -6.13 -32.15
CA TYR A 320 -10.21 -6.73 -32.46
C TYR A 320 -10.09 -7.81 -33.53
N GLY A 321 -10.93 -8.83 -33.43
CA GLY A 321 -10.94 -9.93 -34.40
C GLY A 321 -11.82 -11.09 -33.94
N PRO A 322 -11.99 -12.12 -34.80
CA PRO A 322 -12.76 -13.31 -34.44
C PRO A 322 -12.08 -14.05 -33.25
N PRO A 323 -12.86 -14.70 -32.38
CA PRO A 323 -12.32 -15.47 -31.26
C PRO A 323 -11.42 -16.62 -31.75
N GLY A 324 -10.32 -16.87 -31.02
CA GLY A 324 -9.35 -17.94 -31.34
C GLY A 324 -8.20 -17.54 -32.27
N ARG A 325 -8.07 -16.28 -32.63
CA ARG A 325 -6.89 -15.74 -33.31
C ARG A 325 -6.06 -14.91 -32.36
N ALA A 326 -5.06 -15.50 -31.73
CA ALA A 326 -3.95 -14.86 -30.97
C ALA A 326 -4.31 -13.69 -30.00
N THR A 327 -5.58 -13.41 -29.77
CA THR A 327 -6.05 -12.37 -28.85
C THR A 327 -6.11 -12.83 -27.40
N LEU A 328 -5.91 -14.13 -27.14
CA LEU A 328 -5.99 -14.72 -25.79
C LEU A 328 -5.10 -15.98 -25.71
N THR A 329 -3.85 -15.80 -25.39
CA THR A 329 -3.05 -16.82 -24.73
C THR A 329 -2.69 -16.39 -23.32
N SER A 330 -3.69 -15.97 -22.54
CA SER A 330 -3.55 -15.84 -21.10
C SER A 330 -4.71 -16.55 -20.43
N SER A 331 -4.65 -17.89 -20.37
CA SER A 331 -5.38 -18.66 -19.37
C SER A 331 -4.86 -20.09 -19.35
N ARG A 332 -3.88 -20.32 -18.52
CA ARG A 332 -3.80 -21.53 -17.69
C ARG A 332 -2.86 -21.31 -16.55
#